data_e123a67a62f5b72bd3e238587345da4c
#
_entry.id   e123a67a62f5b72bd3e238587345da4c
#
_cell.length_a   1.000
_cell.length_b   1.000
_cell.length_c   1.000
_cell.angle_alpha   90.00
_cell.angle_beta   90.00
_cell.angle_gamma   90.00
#
_symmetry.space_group_name_H-M   'P 1'
#
loop_
_entity.id
_entity.type
_entity.pdbx_description
1 polymer ?
#
loop_
_entity_poly.entity_id
_entity_poly.type
_entity_poly.pdbx_seq_one_letter_code
_entity_poly.pdbx_strand_id
1 'polypeptide(L)'
;MIKAINIHKKYGSLEVLKGVDISIAEAEVISIVGASGAGKTTFLQILGTLDKPDSGELIIKETAIKNLKEKELASFRNKNIGFVFQFHHLLPEFTAIENICIPAFIANTSKREAELKAEELLAYMGLLHRKHHKPNELSGGEQQRVAVARALINNPAVIFADEPTGNLDSHSANEMHTLFFMLREKFKQTFVIVTHNTDLANMADRKLEMKDGIFIK
;
A
#
# COMPACT_ATOMS: atom_id res chain seq x y z
N MET A 1 9.18 -12.89 -3.41
CA MET A 1 9.44 -11.60 -2.73
C MET A 1 8.71 -11.51 -1.37
N ILE A 2 7.39 -11.77 -1.28
CA ILE A 2 6.65 -11.89 -0.01
C ILE A 2 6.16 -13.33 0.16
N LYS A 3 6.28 -13.89 1.37
CA LYS A 3 5.66 -15.18 1.75
C LYS A 3 4.98 -15.02 3.09
N ALA A 4 3.69 -15.33 3.14
CA ALA A 4 2.93 -15.50 4.37
C ALA A 4 2.53 -16.96 4.47
N ILE A 5 2.82 -17.59 5.61
CA ILE A 5 2.66 -19.02 5.82
C ILE A 5 1.81 -19.22 7.06
N ASN A 6 0.65 -19.86 6.88
CA ASN A 6 -0.25 -20.27 7.95
C ASN A 6 -0.60 -19.12 8.92
N ILE A 7 -0.96 -17.95 8.37
CA ILE A 7 -1.26 -16.76 9.16
C ILE A 7 -2.60 -16.89 9.87
N HIS A 8 -2.57 -16.81 11.20
CA HIS A 8 -3.77 -16.76 12.05
C HIS A 8 -3.86 -15.42 12.77
N LYS A 9 -5.10 -14.93 12.97
CA LYS A 9 -5.38 -13.72 13.74
C LYS A 9 -6.73 -13.83 14.42
N LYS A 10 -6.76 -13.48 15.72
CA LYS A 10 -7.97 -13.41 16.55
C LYS A 10 -8.08 -12.04 17.21
N TYR A 11 -9.30 -11.59 17.42
CA TYR A 11 -9.64 -10.44 18.27
C TYR A 11 -10.66 -10.92 19.32
N GLY A 12 -10.18 -11.14 20.53
CA GLY A 12 -10.97 -11.81 21.57
C GLY A 12 -11.32 -13.24 21.15
N SER A 13 -12.61 -13.57 21.09
CA SER A 13 -13.10 -14.88 20.65
C SER A 13 -13.27 -15.01 19.13
N LEU A 14 -13.20 -13.90 18.39
CA LEU A 14 -13.41 -13.91 16.94
C LEU A 14 -12.10 -14.25 16.21
N GLU A 15 -12.07 -15.39 15.54
CA GLU A 15 -10.99 -15.78 14.64
C GLU A 15 -11.21 -15.17 13.25
N VAL A 16 -10.38 -14.18 12.90
CA VAL A 16 -10.51 -13.39 11.66
C VAL A 16 -9.71 -14.02 10.52
N LEU A 17 -8.53 -14.56 10.81
CA LEU A 17 -7.70 -15.27 9.83
C LEU A 17 -7.43 -16.69 10.34
N LYS A 18 -7.63 -17.68 9.46
CA LYS A 18 -7.67 -19.09 9.80
C LYS A 18 -6.64 -19.92 9.03
N GLY A 19 -5.37 -19.50 9.07
CA GLY A 19 -4.28 -20.20 8.38
C GLY A 19 -4.17 -19.78 6.92
N VAL A 20 -3.94 -18.48 6.68
CA VAL A 20 -3.84 -17.92 5.32
C VAL A 20 -2.42 -18.08 4.79
N ASP A 21 -2.30 -18.64 3.58
CA ASP A 21 -1.05 -18.80 2.86
C ASP A 21 -1.04 -17.97 1.58
N ILE A 22 0.08 -17.27 1.31
CA ILE A 22 0.31 -16.58 0.04
C ILE A 22 1.80 -16.47 -0.29
N SER A 23 2.12 -16.55 -1.58
CA SER A 23 3.42 -16.15 -2.11
C SER A 23 3.21 -15.11 -3.19
N ILE A 24 3.97 -14.00 -3.14
CA ILE A 24 3.89 -12.88 -4.06
C ILE A 24 5.26 -12.66 -4.69
N ALA A 25 5.30 -12.61 -6.02
CA ALA A 25 6.52 -12.36 -6.78
C ALA A 25 6.87 -10.85 -6.82
N GLU A 26 8.05 -10.52 -7.32
CA GLU A 26 8.42 -9.13 -7.62
C GLU A 26 7.67 -8.64 -8.85
N ALA A 27 7.31 -7.36 -8.87
CA ALA A 27 6.53 -6.70 -9.92
C ALA A 27 5.16 -7.37 -10.20
N GLU A 28 4.64 -8.17 -9.26
CA GLU A 28 3.32 -8.76 -9.36
C GLU A 28 2.25 -7.81 -8.78
N VAL A 29 1.12 -7.72 -9.45
CA VAL A 29 -0.08 -7.03 -8.95
C VAL A 29 -1.09 -8.07 -8.52
N ILE A 30 -1.41 -8.11 -7.23
CA ILE A 30 -2.42 -9.01 -6.66
C ILE A 30 -3.62 -8.19 -6.20
N SER A 31 -4.82 -8.62 -6.54
CA SER A 31 -6.06 -8.12 -5.96
C SER A 31 -6.65 -9.14 -4.98
N ILE A 32 -7.10 -8.64 -3.82
CA ILE A 32 -7.81 -9.41 -2.80
C ILE A 32 -9.24 -8.88 -2.74
N VAL A 33 -10.19 -9.72 -3.09
CA VAL A 33 -11.62 -9.40 -3.08
C VAL A 33 -12.36 -10.25 -2.03
N GLY A 34 -13.61 -9.91 -1.73
CA GLY A 34 -14.45 -10.66 -0.79
C GLY A 34 -15.41 -9.75 -0.03
N ALA A 35 -16.38 -10.33 0.66
CA ALA A 35 -17.37 -9.60 1.44
C ALA A 35 -16.75 -8.74 2.55
N SER A 36 -17.48 -7.73 3.04
CA SER A 36 -17.11 -7.01 4.24
C SER A 36 -16.97 -7.98 5.42
N GLY A 37 -15.94 -7.79 6.25
CA GLY A 37 -15.65 -8.69 7.37
C GLY A 37 -14.95 -10.01 7.01
N ALA A 38 -14.64 -10.28 5.74
CA ALA A 38 -13.93 -11.50 5.33
C ALA A 38 -12.48 -11.61 5.84
N GLY A 39 -11.90 -10.53 6.39
CA GLY A 39 -10.54 -10.51 6.92
C GLY A 39 -9.51 -9.79 6.02
N LYS A 40 -9.93 -9.22 4.88
CA LYS A 40 -9.05 -8.59 3.88
C LYS A 40 -8.14 -7.51 4.46
N THR A 41 -8.70 -6.49 5.10
CA THR A 41 -7.96 -5.38 5.72
C THR A 41 -7.04 -5.89 6.82
N THR A 42 -7.49 -6.82 7.68
CA THR A 42 -6.65 -7.43 8.70
C THR A 42 -5.45 -8.16 8.09
N PHE A 43 -5.68 -8.93 7.02
CA PHE A 43 -4.59 -9.60 6.32
C PHE A 43 -3.62 -8.61 5.68
N LEU A 44 -4.13 -7.56 5.03
CA LEU A 44 -3.30 -6.49 4.46
C LEU A 44 -2.45 -5.79 5.53
N GLN A 45 -3.03 -5.50 6.70
CA GLN A 45 -2.32 -4.88 7.83
C GLN A 45 -1.20 -5.78 8.37
N ILE A 46 -1.42 -7.09 8.41
CA ILE A 46 -0.37 -8.05 8.82
C ILE A 46 0.73 -8.11 7.78
N LEU A 47 0.40 -8.24 6.48
CA LEU A 47 1.40 -8.22 5.41
C LEU A 47 2.20 -6.90 5.43
N GLY A 48 1.53 -5.80 5.70
CA GLY A 48 2.13 -4.47 5.84
C GLY A 48 2.83 -4.23 7.18
N THR A 49 2.88 -5.20 8.06
CA THR A 49 3.51 -5.10 9.40
C THR A 49 2.91 -4.02 10.31
N LEU A 50 1.67 -3.59 10.04
CA LEU A 50 0.92 -2.67 10.90
C LEU A 50 0.27 -3.40 12.07
N ASP A 51 -0.05 -4.68 11.89
CA ASP A 51 -0.50 -5.59 12.94
C ASP A 51 0.38 -6.86 12.93
N LYS A 52 0.36 -7.62 14.02
CA LYS A 52 1.11 -8.87 14.17
C LYS A 52 0.15 -10.06 14.05
N PRO A 53 0.53 -11.13 13.36
CA PRO A 53 -0.23 -12.37 13.42
C PRO A 53 -0.09 -13.00 14.80
N ASP A 54 -1.09 -13.76 15.23
CA ASP A 54 -1.02 -14.55 16.48
C ASP A 54 -0.15 -15.80 16.29
N SER A 55 -0.18 -16.36 15.08
CA SER A 55 0.71 -17.45 14.66
C SER A 55 0.92 -17.41 13.13
N GLY A 56 1.90 -18.20 12.67
CA GLY A 56 2.33 -18.20 11.27
C GLY A 56 3.63 -17.44 11.06
N GLU A 57 4.04 -17.31 9.82
CA GLU A 57 5.28 -16.66 9.45
C GLU A 57 5.10 -15.69 8.28
N LEU A 58 5.67 -14.50 8.41
CA LEU A 58 5.74 -13.50 7.34
C LEU A 58 7.20 -13.22 7.00
N ILE A 59 7.53 -13.41 5.72
CA ILE A 59 8.85 -13.16 5.16
C ILE A 59 8.71 -12.14 4.04
N ILE A 60 9.48 -11.05 4.08
CA ILE A 60 9.52 -10.01 3.04
C ILE A 60 10.99 -9.78 2.66
N LYS A 61 11.34 -9.89 1.38
CA LYS A 61 12.73 -9.76 0.90
C LYS A 61 13.69 -10.62 1.73
N GLU A 62 13.36 -11.89 1.92
CA GLU A 62 14.16 -12.87 2.68
C GLU A 62 14.28 -12.58 4.18
N THR A 63 13.68 -11.48 4.66
CA THR A 63 13.68 -11.11 6.08
C THR A 63 12.45 -11.69 6.77
N ALA A 64 12.65 -12.55 7.76
CA ALA A 64 11.58 -13.06 8.63
C ALA A 64 11.18 -11.95 9.62
N ILE A 65 9.98 -11.42 9.46
CA ILE A 65 9.50 -10.23 10.19
C ILE A 65 9.44 -10.45 11.70
N LYS A 66 9.14 -11.68 12.15
CA LYS A 66 9.10 -12.06 13.58
C LYS A 66 10.43 -11.87 14.31
N ASN A 67 11.56 -11.86 13.58
CA ASN A 67 12.89 -11.74 14.17
C ASN A 67 13.32 -10.28 14.40
N LEU A 68 12.59 -9.31 13.86
CA LEU A 68 12.90 -7.90 13.98
C LEU A 68 12.38 -7.33 15.29
N LYS A 69 13.23 -6.60 16.02
CA LYS A 69 12.82 -5.76 17.15
C LYS A 69 12.01 -4.57 16.66
N GLU A 70 11.24 -3.96 17.52
CA GLU A 70 10.29 -2.90 17.17
C GLU A 70 10.93 -1.75 16.36
N LYS A 71 12.10 -1.27 16.77
CA LYS A 71 12.85 -0.22 16.06
C LYS A 71 13.34 -0.67 14.68
N GLU A 72 13.78 -1.92 14.58
CA GLU A 72 14.22 -2.53 13.32
C GLU A 72 13.03 -2.72 12.38
N LEU A 73 11.89 -3.18 12.91
CA LEU A 73 10.65 -3.34 12.16
C LEU A 73 10.12 -2.00 11.64
N ALA A 74 10.17 -0.95 12.45
CA ALA A 74 9.77 0.41 12.02
C ALA A 74 10.67 0.91 10.88
N SER A 75 11.99 0.71 10.99
CA SER A 75 12.95 1.06 9.93
C SER A 75 12.74 0.21 8.67
N PHE A 76 12.50 -1.09 8.84
CA PHE A 76 12.21 -2.01 7.73
C PHE A 76 10.95 -1.58 6.98
N ARG A 77 9.85 -1.30 7.71
CA ARG A 77 8.58 -0.81 7.15
C ARG A 77 8.78 0.46 6.36
N ASN A 78 9.43 1.46 6.94
CA ASN A 78 9.67 2.75 6.28
C ASN A 78 10.42 2.61 4.95
N LYS A 79 11.37 1.68 4.85
CA LYS A 79 12.22 1.50 3.67
C LYS A 79 11.63 0.57 2.62
N ASN A 80 10.82 -0.41 3.03
CA ASN A 80 10.43 -1.51 2.14
C ASN A 80 8.93 -1.57 1.85
N ILE A 81 8.11 -0.81 2.57
CA ILE A 81 6.66 -0.91 2.46
C ILE A 81 6.06 0.48 2.23
N GLY A 82 5.25 0.60 1.19
CA GLY A 82 4.37 1.74 0.96
C GLY A 82 2.93 1.40 1.32
N PHE A 83 2.16 2.41 1.74
CA PHE A 83 0.73 2.25 2.00
C PHE A 83 -0.09 3.30 1.26
N VAL A 84 -1.21 2.85 0.68
CA VAL A 84 -2.24 3.68 0.09
C VAL A 84 -3.58 3.25 0.71
N PHE A 85 -4.32 4.20 1.26
CA PHE A 85 -5.61 3.95 1.93
C PHE A 85 -6.74 4.62 1.17
N GLN A 86 -7.96 4.17 1.43
CA GLN A 86 -9.20 4.77 0.91
C GLN A 86 -9.33 6.25 1.31
N PHE A 87 -9.04 6.57 2.58
CA PHE A 87 -8.84 7.94 3.04
C PHE A 87 -7.36 8.25 2.90
N HIS A 88 -7.02 9.29 2.17
CA HIS A 88 -5.65 9.60 1.74
C HIS A 88 -4.66 9.80 2.89
N HIS A 89 -5.16 10.13 4.11
CA HIS A 89 -4.37 10.40 5.32
C HIS A 89 -3.21 11.37 5.05
N LEU A 90 -3.46 12.38 4.23
CA LEU A 90 -2.52 13.49 4.08
C LEU A 90 -2.62 14.38 5.32
N LEU A 91 -1.48 14.88 5.77
CA LEU A 91 -1.42 15.81 6.87
C LEU A 91 -1.86 17.19 6.37
N PRO A 92 -2.94 17.77 6.90
CA PRO A 92 -3.56 18.97 6.34
C PRO A 92 -2.70 20.23 6.51
N GLU A 93 -1.76 20.24 7.45
CA GLU A 93 -0.85 21.35 7.69
C GLU A 93 0.24 21.45 6.64
N PHE A 94 0.58 20.32 5.98
CA PHE A 94 1.67 20.19 5.01
C PHE A 94 1.17 20.28 3.58
N THR A 95 1.99 20.84 2.71
CA THR A 95 1.79 20.84 1.26
C THR A 95 1.91 19.44 0.65
N ALA A 96 1.56 19.29 -0.62
CA ALA A 96 1.69 18.03 -1.34
C ALA A 96 3.14 17.50 -1.32
N ILE A 97 4.12 18.35 -1.63
CA ILE A 97 5.53 17.94 -1.63
C ILE A 97 6.01 17.57 -0.23
N GLU A 98 5.63 18.31 0.81
CA GLU A 98 5.99 18.02 2.19
C GLU A 98 5.39 16.68 2.65
N ASN A 99 4.11 16.41 2.35
CA ASN A 99 3.48 15.12 2.62
C ASN A 99 4.26 13.96 1.99
N ILE A 100 4.71 14.12 0.75
CA ILE A 100 5.49 13.09 0.04
C ILE A 100 6.86 12.90 0.70
N CYS A 101 7.51 13.97 1.17
CA CYS A 101 8.86 13.92 1.74
C CYS A 101 8.93 13.27 3.14
N ILE A 102 7.82 13.21 3.90
CA ILE A 102 7.83 12.71 5.29
C ILE A 102 8.49 11.35 5.43
N PRO A 103 8.16 10.29 4.65
CA PRO A 103 8.82 9.00 4.81
C PRO A 103 10.32 9.04 4.48
N ALA A 104 10.74 9.91 3.56
CA ALA A 104 12.16 10.09 3.22
C ALA A 104 12.92 10.77 4.38
N PHE A 105 12.32 11.74 5.06
CA PHE A 105 12.90 12.35 6.26
C PHE A 105 13.05 11.36 7.41
N ILE A 106 12.05 10.48 7.60
CA ILE A 106 12.13 9.38 8.58
C ILE A 106 13.27 8.41 8.22
N ALA A 107 13.56 8.22 6.93
CA ALA A 107 14.70 7.43 6.45
C ALA A 107 16.05 8.15 6.55
N ASN A 108 16.09 9.38 7.10
CA ASN A 108 17.25 10.27 7.17
C ASN A 108 17.79 10.75 5.80
N THR A 109 16.95 10.79 4.77
CA THR A 109 17.27 11.42 3.49
C THR A 109 17.37 12.93 3.67
N SER A 110 18.35 13.57 3.03
CA SER A 110 18.50 15.03 3.10
C SER A 110 17.28 15.74 2.50
N LYS A 111 16.97 16.94 2.99
CA LYS A 111 15.84 17.75 2.51
C LYS A 111 15.91 17.92 0.99
N ARG A 112 17.06 18.33 0.46
CA ARG A 112 17.28 18.55 -0.97
C ARG A 112 17.01 17.29 -1.80
N GLU A 113 17.51 16.15 -1.36
CA GLU A 113 17.33 14.88 -2.07
C GLU A 113 15.86 14.41 -2.02
N ALA A 114 15.20 14.53 -0.87
CA ALA A 114 13.79 14.19 -0.71
C ALA A 114 12.89 15.06 -1.59
N GLU A 115 13.13 16.39 -1.63
CA GLU A 115 12.36 17.32 -2.46
C GLU A 115 12.56 17.03 -3.95
N LEU A 116 13.77 16.76 -4.42
CA LEU A 116 14.02 16.38 -5.82
C LEU A 116 13.25 15.11 -6.21
N LYS A 117 13.32 14.06 -5.39
CA LYS A 117 12.55 12.83 -5.64
C LYS A 117 11.05 13.07 -5.61
N ALA A 118 10.56 13.88 -4.67
CA ALA A 118 9.15 14.22 -4.58
C ALA A 118 8.66 15.00 -5.81
N GLU A 119 9.45 15.93 -6.34
CA GLU A 119 9.16 16.67 -7.58
C GLU A 119 9.10 15.73 -8.79
N GLU A 120 10.03 14.78 -8.91
CA GLU A 120 10.01 13.75 -9.96
C GLU A 120 8.73 12.91 -9.90
N LEU A 121 8.33 12.47 -8.71
CA LEU A 121 7.09 11.72 -8.50
C LEU A 121 5.86 12.57 -8.82
N LEU A 122 5.81 13.81 -8.36
CA LEU A 122 4.72 14.74 -8.68
C LEU A 122 4.63 15.02 -10.19
N ALA A 123 5.75 15.19 -10.87
CA ALA A 123 5.78 15.35 -12.32
C ALA A 123 5.21 14.10 -13.02
N TYR A 124 5.59 12.91 -12.58
CA TYR A 124 5.07 11.65 -13.10
C TYR A 124 3.55 11.50 -12.86
N MET A 125 3.05 12.00 -11.73
CA MET A 125 1.62 12.01 -11.39
C MET A 125 0.82 13.16 -12.08
N GLY A 126 1.49 14.03 -12.87
CA GLY A 126 0.87 15.21 -13.49
C GLY A 126 0.57 16.33 -12.50
N LEU A 127 1.19 16.31 -11.30
CA LEU A 127 0.86 17.22 -10.19
C LEU A 127 1.98 18.18 -9.79
N LEU A 128 3.04 18.33 -10.61
CA LEU A 128 4.16 19.20 -10.26
C LEU A 128 3.71 20.65 -10.01
N HIS A 129 2.71 21.14 -10.76
CA HIS A 129 2.12 22.46 -10.60
C HIS A 129 1.34 22.63 -9.29
N ARG A 130 0.99 21.53 -8.61
CA ARG A 130 0.28 21.47 -7.33
C ARG A 130 1.21 21.26 -6.13
N LYS A 131 2.51 21.21 -6.31
CA LYS A 131 3.48 20.81 -5.25
C LYS A 131 3.36 21.60 -3.95
N HIS A 132 2.98 22.87 -4.01
CA HIS A 132 2.82 23.76 -2.85
C HIS A 132 1.37 23.89 -2.35
N HIS A 133 0.42 23.16 -2.95
CA HIS A 133 -0.97 23.17 -2.49
C HIS A 133 -1.12 22.26 -1.27
N LYS A 134 -2.00 22.65 -0.36
CA LYS A 134 -2.42 21.85 0.80
C LYS A 134 -3.52 20.85 0.41
N PRO A 135 -3.75 19.78 1.19
CA PRO A 135 -4.78 18.79 0.87
C PRO A 135 -6.16 19.34 0.59
N ASN A 136 -6.59 20.38 1.32
CA ASN A 136 -7.89 21.02 1.11
C ASN A 136 -8.00 21.85 -0.19
N GLU A 137 -6.90 22.07 -0.89
CA GLU A 137 -6.83 22.76 -2.18
C GLU A 137 -6.73 21.77 -3.36
N LEU A 138 -6.75 20.45 -3.07
CA LEU A 138 -6.62 19.36 -4.03
C LEU A 138 -7.95 18.60 -4.16
N SER A 139 -8.28 18.17 -5.36
CA SER A 139 -9.38 17.22 -5.57
C SER A 139 -9.09 15.86 -4.91
N GLY A 140 -10.11 15.02 -4.72
CA GLY A 140 -9.93 13.68 -4.15
C GLY A 140 -8.95 12.82 -4.95
N GLY A 141 -9.04 12.86 -6.28
CA GLY A 141 -8.09 12.16 -7.16
C GLY A 141 -6.66 12.71 -7.09
N GLU A 142 -6.50 14.05 -6.97
CA GLU A 142 -5.18 14.65 -6.74
C GLU A 142 -4.59 14.27 -5.39
N GLN A 143 -5.41 14.27 -4.31
CA GLN A 143 -4.98 13.81 -2.99
C GLN A 143 -4.53 12.35 -3.01
N GLN A 144 -5.26 11.50 -3.73
CA GLN A 144 -4.89 10.08 -3.85
C GLN A 144 -3.58 9.91 -4.62
N ARG A 145 -3.37 10.65 -5.71
CA ARG A 145 -2.08 10.65 -6.42
C ARG A 145 -0.92 11.13 -5.53
N VAL A 146 -1.13 12.13 -4.68
CA VAL A 146 -0.14 12.55 -3.67
C VAL A 146 0.12 11.43 -2.66
N ALA A 147 -0.90 10.72 -2.19
CA ALA A 147 -0.74 9.59 -1.27
C ALA A 147 0.04 8.44 -1.92
N VAL A 148 -0.18 8.15 -3.21
CA VAL A 148 0.60 7.18 -3.97
C VAL A 148 2.05 7.62 -4.13
N ALA A 149 2.31 8.89 -4.45
CA ALA A 149 3.66 9.45 -4.53
C ALA A 149 4.39 9.34 -3.18
N ARG A 150 3.69 9.64 -2.06
CA ARG A 150 4.22 9.45 -0.71
C ARG A 150 4.59 7.99 -0.42
N ALA A 151 3.76 7.05 -0.86
CA ALA A 151 4.06 5.62 -0.70
C ALA A 151 5.31 5.19 -1.49
N LEU A 152 5.63 5.86 -2.60
CA LEU A 152 6.74 5.53 -3.50
C LEU A 152 8.08 6.18 -3.13
N ILE A 153 8.12 7.23 -2.32
CA ILE A 153 9.30 8.10 -2.14
C ILE A 153 10.57 7.34 -1.71
N ASN A 154 10.43 6.30 -0.91
CA ASN A 154 11.53 5.47 -0.45
C ASN A 154 11.83 4.27 -1.38
N ASN A 155 11.21 4.21 -2.55
CA ASN A 155 11.32 3.10 -3.49
C ASN A 155 11.05 1.74 -2.82
N PRO A 156 9.86 1.54 -2.23
CA PRO A 156 9.55 0.36 -1.44
C PRO A 156 9.52 -0.92 -2.30
N ALA A 157 9.71 -2.07 -1.67
CA ALA A 157 9.59 -3.36 -2.34
C ALA A 157 8.14 -3.68 -2.73
N VAL A 158 7.19 -3.21 -1.93
CA VAL A 158 5.75 -3.45 -2.13
C VAL A 158 4.92 -2.26 -1.68
N ILE A 159 3.82 -2.03 -2.38
CA ILE A 159 2.76 -1.10 -1.97
C ILE A 159 1.51 -1.92 -1.62
N PHE A 160 1.04 -1.74 -0.41
CA PHE A 160 -0.25 -2.24 0.06
C PHE A 160 -1.30 -1.15 -0.11
N ALA A 161 -2.40 -1.48 -0.80
CA ALA A 161 -3.49 -0.56 -1.05
C ALA A 161 -4.81 -1.12 -0.50
N ASP A 162 -5.44 -0.40 0.41
CA ASP A 162 -6.74 -0.76 0.98
C ASP A 162 -7.83 0.16 0.41
N GLU A 163 -8.66 -0.39 -0.49
CA GLU A 163 -9.73 0.33 -1.20
C GLU A 163 -9.27 1.66 -1.82
N PRO A 164 -8.17 1.68 -2.61
CA PRO A 164 -7.49 2.92 -3.00
C PRO A 164 -8.31 3.86 -3.88
N THR A 165 -9.45 3.38 -4.42
CA THR A 165 -10.35 4.17 -5.28
C THR A 165 -11.76 4.29 -4.72
N GLY A 166 -12.00 3.78 -3.49
CA GLY A 166 -13.34 3.69 -2.92
C GLY A 166 -14.05 5.03 -2.67
N ASN A 167 -13.30 6.14 -2.57
CA ASN A 167 -13.84 7.49 -2.37
C ASN A 167 -13.72 8.39 -3.61
N LEU A 168 -13.35 7.82 -4.76
CA LEU A 168 -13.19 8.55 -6.00
C LEU A 168 -14.43 8.40 -6.89
N ASP A 169 -14.68 9.43 -7.71
CA ASP A 169 -15.60 9.31 -8.83
C ASP A 169 -15.07 8.31 -9.87
N SER A 170 -15.95 7.84 -10.76
CA SER A 170 -15.60 6.78 -11.74
C SER A 170 -14.46 7.18 -12.68
N HIS A 171 -14.36 8.46 -13.06
CA HIS A 171 -13.29 8.94 -13.93
C HIS A 171 -11.94 8.89 -13.20
N SER A 172 -11.87 9.51 -12.02
CA SER A 172 -10.67 9.52 -11.17
C SER A 172 -10.24 8.10 -10.75
N ALA A 173 -11.20 7.19 -10.51
CA ALA A 173 -10.92 5.80 -10.23
C ALA A 173 -10.22 5.10 -11.40
N ASN A 174 -10.72 5.27 -12.63
CA ASN A 174 -10.11 4.67 -13.83
C ASN A 174 -8.71 5.23 -14.12
N GLU A 175 -8.49 6.53 -13.93
CA GLU A 175 -7.16 7.12 -14.01
C GLU A 175 -6.20 6.50 -12.98
N MET A 176 -6.67 6.29 -11.75
CA MET A 176 -5.88 5.67 -10.70
C MET A 176 -5.56 4.20 -11.00
N HIS A 177 -6.51 3.43 -11.56
CA HIS A 177 -6.26 2.08 -12.03
C HIS A 177 -5.12 2.06 -13.06
N THR A 178 -5.22 2.89 -14.10
CA THR A 178 -4.19 3.02 -15.11
C THR A 178 -2.83 3.39 -14.50
N LEU A 179 -2.82 4.32 -13.53
CA LEU A 179 -1.61 4.75 -12.85
C LEU A 179 -0.90 3.60 -12.12
N PHE A 180 -1.63 2.73 -11.40
CA PHE A 180 -1.01 1.59 -10.72
C PHE A 180 -0.26 0.67 -11.69
N PHE A 181 -0.83 0.38 -12.86
CA PHE A 181 -0.18 -0.47 -13.86
C PHE A 181 0.98 0.25 -14.55
N MET A 182 0.88 1.55 -14.80
CA MET A 182 2.01 2.35 -15.29
C MET A 182 3.18 2.36 -14.29
N LEU A 183 2.90 2.47 -13.00
CA LEU A 183 3.91 2.40 -11.93
C LEU A 183 4.56 1.02 -11.86
N ARG A 184 3.77 -0.06 -11.97
CA ARG A 184 4.29 -1.42 -12.07
C ARG A 184 5.28 -1.55 -13.23
N GLU A 185 4.91 -1.13 -14.44
CA GLU A 185 5.76 -1.25 -15.63
C GLU A 185 7.05 -0.43 -15.50
N LYS A 186 6.94 0.83 -15.06
CA LYS A 186 8.07 1.74 -14.99
C LYS A 186 9.03 1.43 -13.85
N PHE A 187 8.50 1.19 -12.65
CA PHE A 187 9.30 1.02 -11.44
C PHE A 187 9.44 -0.43 -10.99
N LYS A 188 8.88 -1.38 -11.77
CA LYS A 188 8.78 -2.80 -11.38
C LYS A 188 8.16 -2.99 -10.00
N GLN A 189 7.19 -2.12 -9.70
CA GLN A 189 6.57 -2.04 -8.38
C GLN A 189 5.61 -3.21 -8.15
N THR A 190 5.70 -3.85 -6.99
CA THR A 190 4.75 -4.87 -6.55
C THR A 190 3.57 -4.19 -5.85
N PHE A 191 2.34 -4.62 -6.16
CA PHE A 191 1.13 -4.13 -5.51
C PHE A 191 0.31 -5.28 -4.91
N VAL A 192 -0.21 -5.05 -3.71
CA VAL A 192 -1.26 -5.89 -3.09
C VAL A 192 -2.45 -4.99 -2.80
N ILE A 193 -3.54 -5.18 -3.53
CA ILE A 193 -4.69 -4.29 -3.53
C ILE A 193 -5.90 -5.02 -2.96
N VAL A 194 -6.41 -4.56 -1.85
CA VAL A 194 -7.75 -4.95 -1.36
C VAL A 194 -8.76 -4.04 -2.04
N THR A 195 -9.74 -4.61 -2.72
CA THR A 195 -10.77 -3.82 -3.39
C THR A 195 -12.08 -4.61 -3.58
N HIS A 196 -13.19 -3.87 -3.61
CA HIS A 196 -14.48 -4.36 -4.07
C HIS A 196 -14.77 -3.95 -5.53
N ASN A 197 -13.91 -3.11 -6.13
CA ASN A 197 -14.04 -2.73 -7.53
C ASN A 197 -13.62 -3.89 -8.44
N THR A 198 -14.57 -4.39 -9.24
CA THR A 198 -14.37 -5.55 -10.12
C THR A 198 -13.41 -5.27 -11.26
N ASP A 199 -13.38 -4.04 -11.78
CA ASP A 199 -12.53 -3.67 -12.91
C ASP A 199 -11.06 -3.65 -12.46
N LEU A 200 -10.76 -2.98 -11.35
CA LEU A 200 -9.42 -2.99 -10.77
C LEU A 200 -8.97 -4.42 -10.42
N ALA A 201 -9.87 -5.21 -9.82
CA ALA A 201 -9.56 -6.59 -9.44
C ALA A 201 -9.24 -7.46 -10.66
N ASN A 202 -9.94 -7.27 -11.78
CA ASN A 202 -9.74 -8.06 -13.00
C ASN A 202 -8.50 -7.64 -13.82
N MET A 203 -7.96 -6.44 -13.58
CA MET A 203 -6.70 -5.99 -14.19
C MET A 203 -5.47 -6.61 -13.53
N ALA A 204 -5.57 -7.11 -12.30
CA ALA A 204 -4.45 -7.69 -11.56
C ALA A 204 -3.95 -9.00 -12.20
N ASP A 205 -2.65 -9.33 -12.01
CA ASP A 205 -2.06 -10.59 -12.49
C ASP A 205 -2.71 -11.81 -11.81
N ARG A 206 -3.09 -11.65 -10.53
CA ARG A 206 -3.86 -12.64 -9.77
C ARG A 206 -4.95 -11.97 -8.96
N LYS A 207 -6.13 -12.54 -9.04
CA LYS A 207 -7.27 -12.19 -8.19
C LYS A 207 -7.51 -13.30 -7.18
N LEU A 208 -7.50 -12.94 -5.91
CA LEU A 208 -7.73 -13.86 -4.80
C LEU A 208 -9.03 -13.47 -4.11
N GLU A 209 -9.87 -14.45 -3.83
CA GLU A 209 -11.10 -14.22 -3.09
C GLU A 209 -10.93 -14.71 -1.65
N MET A 210 -11.19 -13.80 -0.69
CA MET A 210 -11.16 -14.11 0.73
C MET A 210 -12.60 -14.26 1.26
N LYS A 211 -12.84 -15.38 1.93
CA LYS A 211 -14.11 -15.67 2.60
C LYS A 211 -13.85 -16.30 3.96
N ASP A 212 -14.52 -15.78 4.99
CA ASP A 212 -14.47 -16.30 6.37
C ASP A 212 -13.05 -16.55 6.91
N GLY A 213 -12.10 -15.68 6.51
CA GLY A 213 -10.71 -15.70 6.99
C GLY A 213 -9.77 -16.65 6.25
N ILE A 214 -10.16 -17.17 5.10
CA ILE A 214 -9.33 -18.01 4.22
C ILE A 214 -9.45 -17.56 2.76
N PHE A 215 -8.46 -17.87 1.93
CA PHE A 215 -8.60 -17.76 0.48
C PHE A 215 -9.41 -18.96 -0.06
N ILE A 216 -10.43 -18.65 -0.87
CA ILE A 216 -11.17 -19.67 -1.62
C ILE A 216 -10.56 -19.79 -3.03
N LYS A 217 -10.56 -21.01 -3.55
CA LYS A 217 -10.04 -21.33 -4.88
C LYS A 217 -11.01 -20.94 -5.97
#